data_189dd23ede4dd29d092c978d1ce6d3e1
#
_entry.id   189dd23ede4dd29d092c978d1ce6d3e1
#
_cell.length_a   1.000
_cell.length_b   1.000
_cell.length_c   1.000
_cell.angle_alpha   90.00
_cell.angle_beta   90.00
_cell.angle_gamma   90.00
#
_symmetry.space_group_name_H-M   'P 1'
#
loop_
_entity.id
_entity.type
_entity.pdbx_description
1 polymer ?
#
loop_
_entity_poly.entity_id
_entity_poly.type
_entity_poly.pdbx_seq_one_letter_code
_entity_poly.pdbx_strand_id
1 'polypeptide(L)'
;MLTVVTAGQHTQAAEPGVVAKNYAGTTVKASSRFTGTKTSVIGATAVAAVSAANHSGLESRVDPLKLKSSVALVIDQDTHEVLFSKNDEAILPIASLTKLMTGLIINDADLNMSEKIVITRADVDRIKGSSSRLRLGTKLTRGQALHLSLMSSENRAAHALARTFPGGEVAFVANMNAKASLLGMTDTKYVEPTGLSSQNKSSARDLAILVSVAHDRPLLRKLSTAESASVRSGRRRIEYRNSNSLVRSDDWDIGLQKTGYIREAGRCLVMQASVAGRNLIMVFLDSKGKYTRVADARRARRWVEATFPIGGHAATVAKRSQS
;
A
#
# COMPACT_ATOMS: atom_id res chain seq x y z
N MET A 1 -61.64 -39.81 26.77
CA MET A 1 -61.40 -38.76 25.75
C MET A 1 -60.07 -38.12 26.01
N LEU A 2 -59.02 -38.58 25.36
CA LEU A 2 -57.63 -38.14 25.54
C LEU A 2 -57.29 -37.24 24.37
N THR A 3 -56.96 -35.96 24.64
CA THR A 3 -56.50 -35.02 23.61
C THR A 3 -55.00 -35.02 23.64
N VAL A 4 -54.39 -35.45 22.50
CA VAL A 4 -52.94 -35.39 22.26
C VAL A 4 -52.58 -34.04 21.69
N VAL A 5 -51.69 -33.32 22.39
CA VAL A 5 -51.07 -32.07 21.89
C VAL A 5 -49.74 -32.45 21.28
N THR A 6 -49.60 -32.27 19.96
CA THR A 6 -48.33 -32.39 19.22
C THR A 6 -47.51 -31.11 19.34
N ALA A 7 -46.33 -31.25 19.92
CA ALA A 7 -45.33 -30.18 19.95
C ALA A 7 -44.61 -30.07 18.58
N GLY A 8 -44.73 -28.94 17.91
CA GLY A 8 -43.97 -28.62 16.72
C GLY A 8 -42.52 -28.23 17.10
N GLN A 9 -41.55 -28.97 16.54
CA GLN A 9 -40.14 -28.61 16.62
C GLN A 9 -39.84 -27.54 15.58
N HIS A 10 -39.52 -26.33 16.04
CA HIS A 10 -38.87 -25.30 15.20
C HIS A 10 -37.39 -25.63 15.11
N THR A 11 -36.93 -26.05 13.93
CA THR A 11 -35.52 -26.11 13.57
C THR A 11 -35.03 -24.64 13.33
N GLN A 12 -34.29 -24.14 14.30
CA GLN A 12 -33.55 -22.89 14.18
C GLN A 12 -32.32 -23.12 13.29
N ALA A 13 -32.27 -22.46 12.14
CA ALA A 13 -31.11 -22.46 11.28
C ALA A 13 -29.96 -21.72 12.01
N ALA A 14 -28.83 -22.42 12.13
CA ALA A 14 -27.62 -21.87 12.72
C ALA A 14 -27.04 -20.78 11.79
N GLU A 15 -26.95 -19.58 12.27
CA GLU A 15 -26.17 -18.51 11.65
C GLU A 15 -24.69 -18.89 11.62
N PRO A 16 -23.93 -18.59 10.54
CA PRO A 16 -22.51 -18.84 10.49
C PRO A 16 -21.80 -17.88 11.45
N GLY A 17 -21.27 -18.43 12.53
CA GLY A 17 -20.49 -17.69 13.51
C GLY A 17 -19.28 -17.00 12.87
N VAL A 18 -19.28 -15.69 12.90
CA VAL A 18 -18.11 -14.85 12.61
C VAL A 18 -17.07 -15.15 13.69
N VAL A 19 -16.05 -15.93 13.35
CA VAL A 19 -14.87 -16.12 14.20
C VAL A 19 -14.03 -14.85 14.11
N ALA A 20 -14.39 -13.84 14.88
CA ALA A 20 -13.52 -12.72 15.17
C ALA A 20 -12.42 -13.22 16.12
N LYS A 21 -11.25 -13.60 15.60
CA LYS A 21 -10.06 -13.71 16.43
C LYS A 21 -9.74 -12.30 16.92
N ASN A 22 -9.90 -12.08 18.22
CA ASN A 22 -9.45 -10.87 18.89
C ASN A 22 -7.93 -10.72 18.69
N TYR A 23 -7.52 -9.78 17.86
CA TYR A 23 -6.14 -9.34 17.76
C TYR A 23 -5.81 -8.41 18.96
N ALA A 24 -5.80 -8.98 20.16
CA ALA A 24 -5.29 -8.32 21.35
C ALA A 24 -3.79 -8.61 21.45
N GLY A 25 -2.98 -7.69 21.04
CA GLY A 25 -1.55 -7.84 21.20
C GLY A 25 -0.73 -6.85 20.38
N THR A 26 -0.96 -5.59 20.52
CA THR A 26 0.02 -4.49 20.52
C THR A 26 -0.76 -3.18 20.54
N THR A 27 -0.85 -2.58 21.70
CA THR A 27 -1.35 -1.21 21.85
C THR A 27 -0.32 -0.27 21.23
N VAL A 28 -0.48 0.01 19.95
CA VAL A 28 0.16 1.18 19.36
C VAL A 28 -0.64 2.37 19.87
N LYS A 29 -0.08 3.13 20.81
CA LYS A 29 -0.63 4.44 21.17
C LYS A 29 -0.55 5.33 19.93
N ALA A 30 -1.62 5.37 19.16
CA ALA A 30 -1.84 6.39 18.15
C ALA A 30 -2.17 7.70 18.89
N SER A 31 -1.14 8.38 19.36
CA SER A 31 -1.23 9.78 19.75
C SER A 31 -0.82 10.62 18.56
N SER A 32 -1.69 10.80 17.61
CA SER A 32 -1.48 11.74 16.52
C SER A 32 -2.51 12.85 16.59
N ARG A 33 -2.21 13.90 17.35
CA ARG A 33 -2.82 15.20 17.11
C ARG A 33 -2.02 15.88 16.01
N PHE A 34 -2.39 15.65 14.75
CA PHE A 34 -2.02 16.55 13.67
C PHE A 34 -2.88 17.80 13.81
N THR A 35 -2.36 18.84 14.45
CA THR A 35 -2.95 20.17 14.40
C THR A 35 -2.51 20.85 13.10
N GLY A 36 -3.20 20.58 12.01
CA GLY A 36 -3.03 21.26 10.74
C GLY A 36 -4.24 22.16 10.50
N THR A 37 -4.00 23.43 10.24
CA THR A 37 -4.96 24.49 9.94
C THR A 37 -5.91 24.07 8.82
N LYS A 38 -7.21 24.08 9.07
CA LYS A 38 -8.27 23.79 8.09
C LYS A 38 -8.30 24.91 7.03
N THR A 39 -7.99 24.58 5.79
CA THR A 39 -8.33 25.40 4.63
C THR A 39 -9.48 24.74 3.89
N SER A 40 -10.61 25.43 3.82
CA SER A 40 -11.85 25.02 3.19
C SER A 40 -11.69 24.80 1.69
N VAL A 41 -12.19 23.70 1.14
CA VAL A 41 -12.23 23.42 -0.31
C VAL A 41 -13.68 23.33 -0.78
N ILE A 42 -14.02 24.17 -1.76
CA ILE A 42 -15.32 24.28 -2.44
C ILE A 42 -15.39 23.22 -3.56
N GLY A 43 -16.59 22.65 -3.73
CA GLY A 43 -16.96 21.47 -4.50
C GLY A 43 -16.56 21.39 -5.98
N ALA A 44 -16.56 20.17 -6.50
CA ALA A 44 -16.31 19.83 -7.89
C ALA A 44 -17.29 18.79 -8.45
N THR A 45 -17.77 19.06 -9.68
CA THR A 45 -18.54 18.16 -10.55
C THR A 45 -17.64 17.45 -11.55
N ALA A 46 -18.00 16.20 -11.96
CA ALA A 46 -17.15 15.27 -12.70
C ALA A 46 -17.31 15.31 -14.24
N VAL A 47 -16.22 15.12 -14.99
CA VAL A 47 -16.18 14.67 -16.40
C VAL A 47 -14.92 13.85 -16.71
N ALA A 48 -15.01 12.91 -17.68
CA ALA A 48 -14.25 11.69 -17.89
C ALA A 48 -12.73 11.74 -18.16
N ALA A 49 -12.03 10.75 -17.61
CA ALA A 49 -10.90 9.94 -18.10
C ALA A 49 -9.57 10.62 -18.48
N VAL A 50 -9.11 11.47 -17.64
CA VAL A 50 -7.69 11.81 -17.39
C VAL A 50 -7.46 11.39 -15.94
N SER A 51 -6.21 11.22 -15.43
CA SER A 51 -6.06 10.78 -14.03
C SER A 51 -6.91 11.60 -13.05
N ALA A 52 -7.36 10.99 -11.97
CA ALA A 52 -8.28 11.65 -11.03
C ALA A 52 -7.76 13.00 -10.51
N ALA A 53 -6.45 13.17 -10.41
CA ALA A 53 -5.80 14.40 -9.97
C ALA A 53 -5.89 15.55 -10.99
N ASN A 54 -5.92 15.28 -12.29
CA ASN A 54 -6.07 16.31 -13.32
C ASN A 54 -7.44 17.02 -13.28
N HIS A 55 -8.45 16.31 -12.76
CA HIS A 55 -9.80 16.85 -12.60
C HIS A 55 -9.98 17.74 -11.36
N SER A 56 -9.12 17.59 -10.36
CA SER A 56 -9.23 18.28 -9.08
C SER A 56 -8.40 19.56 -8.97
N GLY A 57 -7.77 20.03 -10.05
CA GLY A 57 -6.95 21.26 -10.03
C GLY A 57 -5.72 21.17 -9.13
N LEU A 58 -5.26 19.96 -8.80
CA LEU A 58 -4.14 19.72 -7.90
C LEU A 58 -2.77 20.19 -8.47
N GLU A 59 -2.72 20.59 -9.73
CA GLU A 59 -1.46 21.00 -10.39
C GLU A 59 -1.01 22.44 -10.08
N SER A 60 -1.90 23.27 -9.55
CA SER A 60 -1.67 24.74 -9.45
C SER A 60 -0.94 25.17 -8.17
N ARG A 61 -0.57 24.26 -7.26
CA ARG A 61 0.15 24.65 -6.03
C ARG A 61 1.64 24.85 -6.28
N VAL A 62 2.23 25.83 -5.59
CA VAL A 62 3.67 26.08 -5.60
C VAL A 62 4.41 24.82 -5.18
N ASP A 63 5.24 24.30 -6.08
CA ASP A 63 6.04 23.09 -5.88
C ASP A 63 7.53 23.42 -6.07
N PRO A 64 8.27 23.71 -4.98
CA PRO A 64 9.68 24.08 -5.06
C PRO A 64 10.55 22.96 -5.61
N LEU A 65 10.10 21.70 -5.51
CA LEU A 65 10.81 20.53 -6.03
C LEU A 65 10.48 20.23 -7.49
N LYS A 66 9.48 20.90 -8.08
CA LYS A 66 9.00 20.69 -9.46
C LYS A 66 8.70 19.22 -9.75
N LEU A 67 8.00 18.56 -8.81
CA LEU A 67 7.63 17.16 -8.93
C LEU A 67 6.59 16.96 -10.03
N LYS A 68 6.69 15.83 -10.73
CA LYS A 68 5.69 15.40 -11.73
C LYS A 68 4.52 14.63 -11.14
N SER A 69 4.62 14.27 -9.85
CA SER A 69 3.53 13.70 -9.07
C SER A 69 2.56 14.80 -8.66
N SER A 70 1.26 14.58 -8.86
CA SER A 70 0.20 15.52 -8.45
C SER A 70 0.06 15.57 -6.93
N VAL A 71 0.40 14.47 -6.26
CA VAL A 71 0.44 14.33 -4.81
C VAL A 71 1.81 13.84 -4.40
N ALA A 72 2.41 14.46 -3.38
CA ALA A 72 3.66 14.00 -2.80
C ALA A 72 3.71 14.30 -1.29
N LEU A 73 4.30 13.37 -0.54
CA LEU A 73 4.51 13.50 0.90
C LEU A 73 5.87 12.90 1.26
N VAL A 74 6.64 13.62 2.07
CA VAL A 74 7.88 13.14 2.68
C VAL A 74 7.78 13.37 4.17
N ILE A 75 7.86 12.32 4.96
CA ILE A 75 7.76 12.33 6.43
C ILE A 75 8.99 11.66 7.00
N ASP A 76 9.55 12.22 8.05
CA ASP A 76 10.49 11.54 8.92
C ASP A 76 9.73 10.49 9.76
N GLN A 77 10.10 9.22 9.61
CA GLN A 77 9.39 8.10 10.25
C GLN A 77 9.52 8.11 11.77
N ASP A 78 10.66 8.57 12.29
CA ASP A 78 10.99 8.49 13.70
C ASP A 78 10.37 9.66 14.48
N THR A 79 10.36 10.86 13.89
CA THR A 79 9.84 12.08 14.53
C THR A 79 8.41 12.42 14.10
N HIS A 80 7.91 11.79 13.04
CA HIS A 80 6.64 12.13 12.37
C HIS A 80 6.58 13.56 11.79
N GLU A 81 7.73 14.22 11.65
CA GLU A 81 7.84 15.53 11.04
C GLU A 81 7.53 15.46 9.53
N VAL A 82 6.58 16.28 9.08
CA VAL A 82 6.32 16.43 7.64
C VAL A 82 7.36 17.38 7.04
N LEU A 83 8.31 16.81 6.31
CA LEU A 83 9.38 17.57 5.66
C LEU A 83 8.89 18.24 4.38
N PHE A 84 8.06 17.57 3.60
CA PHE A 84 7.48 18.08 2.37
C PHE A 84 6.06 17.55 2.17
N SER A 85 5.15 18.42 1.78
CA SER A 85 3.76 18.07 1.45
C SER A 85 3.30 18.80 0.19
N LYS A 86 2.64 18.05 -0.69
CA LYS A 86 1.92 18.55 -1.85
C LYS A 86 0.62 17.75 -1.99
N ASN A 87 -0.53 18.38 -1.73
CA ASN A 87 -1.87 17.78 -1.86
C ASN A 87 -2.06 16.44 -1.12
N ASP A 88 -1.42 16.25 0.02
CA ASP A 88 -1.28 14.98 0.75
C ASP A 88 -2.59 14.40 1.30
N GLU A 89 -3.65 15.23 1.41
CA GLU A 89 -5.00 14.83 1.81
C GLU A 89 -5.89 14.41 0.63
N ALA A 90 -5.40 14.56 -0.62
CA ALA A 90 -6.20 14.23 -1.79
C ALA A 90 -6.46 12.71 -1.87
N ILE A 91 -7.73 12.33 -1.95
CA ILE A 91 -8.16 10.92 -2.06
C ILE A 91 -8.14 10.51 -3.54
N LEU A 92 -7.18 9.68 -3.91
CA LEU A 92 -6.96 9.23 -5.28
C LEU A 92 -6.99 7.70 -5.39
N PRO A 93 -7.25 7.16 -6.61
CA PRO A 93 -6.97 5.76 -6.90
C PRO A 93 -5.49 5.46 -6.67
N ILE A 94 -5.17 4.34 -6.03
CA ILE A 94 -3.80 4.04 -5.59
C ILE A 94 -3.14 2.89 -6.37
N ALA A 95 -3.85 2.31 -7.32
CA ALA A 95 -3.35 1.18 -8.10
C ALA A 95 -2.75 0.08 -7.20
N SER A 96 -1.68 -0.56 -7.66
CA SER A 96 -1.02 -1.67 -6.95
C SER A 96 -0.33 -1.31 -5.64
N LEU A 97 -0.40 -0.06 -5.14
CA LEU A 97 -0.03 0.24 -3.76
C LEU A 97 -0.92 -0.54 -2.78
N THR A 98 -2.16 -0.86 -3.19
CA THR A 98 -3.08 -1.79 -2.53
C THR A 98 -2.41 -3.09 -2.05
N LYS A 99 -1.45 -3.62 -2.83
CA LYS A 99 -0.76 -4.88 -2.50
C LYS A 99 0.09 -4.80 -1.24
N LEU A 100 0.39 -3.59 -0.76
CA LEU A 100 1.05 -3.44 0.54
C LEU A 100 0.10 -3.82 1.68
N MET A 101 -1.17 -3.38 1.63
CA MET A 101 -2.22 -3.83 2.56
C MET A 101 -2.48 -5.34 2.41
N THR A 102 -2.54 -5.85 1.18
CA THR A 102 -2.65 -7.30 0.92
C THR A 102 -1.52 -8.06 1.60
N GLY A 103 -0.28 -7.57 1.49
CA GLY A 103 0.87 -8.16 2.17
C GLY A 103 0.75 -8.12 3.68
N LEU A 104 0.29 -7.00 4.24
CA LEU A 104 0.10 -6.82 5.68
C LEU A 104 -0.95 -7.80 6.23
N ILE A 105 -2.10 -7.96 5.56
CA ILE A 105 -3.14 -8.92 5.97
C ILE A 105 -2.59 -10.35 5.94
N ILE A 106 -1.88 -10.75 4.89
CA ILE A 106 -1.29 -12.11 4.79
C ILE A 106 -0.23 -12.34 5.86
N ASN A 107 0.60 -11.34 6.15
CA ASN A 107 1.62 -11.43 7.19
C ASN A 107 1.01 -11.56 8.58
N ASP A 108 0.01 -10.72 8.89
CA ASP A 108 -0.59 -10.64 10.22
C ASP A 108 -1.57 -11.81 10.50
N ALA A 109 -2.00 -12.55 9.46
CA ALA A 109 -2.87 -13.71 9.61
C ALA A 109 -2.16 -14.99 10.04
N ASP A 110 -0.83 -14.97 10.15
CA ASP A 110 0.02 -16.12 10.57
C ASP A 110 -0.28 -17.43 9.79
N LEU A 111 -0.55 -17.28 8.49
CA LEU A 111 -0.83 -18.42 7.61
C LEU A 111 0.47 -19.13 7.20
N ASN A 112 0.38 -20.46 6.99
CA ASN A 112 1.52 -21.24 6.55
C ASN A 112 2.07 -20.74 5.20
N MET A 113 3.23 -20.11 5.22
CA MET A 113 3.90 -19.57 4.02
C MET A 113 4.41 -20.65 3.07
N SER A 114 4.53 -21.91 3.51
CA SER A 114 4.91 -23.06 2.68
C SER A 114 3.71 -23.72 2.00
N GLU A 115 2.48 -23.37 2.37
CA GLU A 115 1.26 -23.87 1.75
C GLU A 115 1.25 -23.61 0.25
N LYS A 116 0.87 -24.64 -0.54
CA LYS A 116 0.81 -24.56 -2.01
C LYS A 116 -0.50 -23.93 -2.47
N ILE A 117 -0.37 -22.84 -3.20
CA ILE A 117 -1.46 -22.12 -3.87
C ILE A 117 -1.38 -22.42 -5.37
N VAL A 118 -2.51 -22.75 -5.98
CA VAL A 118 -2.61 -22.97 -7.44
C VAL A 118 -3.23 -21.75 -8.09
N ILE A 119 -2.60 -21.24 -9.14
CA ILE A 119 -3.15 -20.17 -9.99
C ILE A 119 -4.28 -20.73 -10.83
N THR A 120 -5.48 -20.18 -10.70
CA THR A 120 -6.71 -20.64 -11.36
C THR A 120 -7.28 -19.60 -12.32
N ARG A 121 -8.37 -19.92 -13.00
CA ARG A 121 -9.11 -18.97 -13.85
C ARG A 121 -9.69 -17.79 -13.06
N ALA A 122 -9.97 -17.98 -11.78
CA ALA A 122 -10.43 -16.91 -10.90
C ALA A 122 -9.36 -15.81 -10.73
N ASP A 123 -8.08 -16.16 -10.83
CA ASP A 123 -6.96 -15.21 -10.66
C ASP A 123 -6.64 -14.40 -11.94
N VAL A 124 -7.38 -14.61 -13.01
CA VAL A 124 -7.22 -13.84 -14.25
C VAL A 124 -7.89 -12.50 -14.11
N ASP A 125 -7.14 -11.43 -14.37
CA ASP A 125 -7.65 -10.07 -14.35
C ASP A 125 -8.78 -9.87 -15.38
N ARG A 126 -9.97 -9.54 -14.88
CA ARG A 126 -11.16 -9.21 -15.67
C ARG A 126 -11.52 -7.73 -15.59
N ILE A 127 -10.78 -6.93 -14.82
CA ILE A 127 -11.06 -5.51 -14.60
C ILE A 127 -10.35 -4.65 -15.65
N LYS A 128 -9.08 -4.95 -15.91
CA LYS A 128 -8.21 -4.19 -16.84
C LYS A 128 -7.60 -5.05 -17.95
N GLY A 129 -7.78 -6.37 -17.91
CA GLY A 129 -7.19 -7.28 -18.88
C GLY A 129 -5.66 -7.33 -18.81
N SER A 130 -5.07 -7.07 -17.66
CA SER A 130 -3.61 -7.08 -17.50
C SER A 130 -3.03 -8.47 -17.76
N SER A 131 -1.91 -8.52 -18.48
CA SER A 131 -1.21 -9.77 -18.74
C SER A 131 -0.43 -10.25 -17.51
N SER A 132 -0.23 -11.57 -17.40
CA SER A 132 0.60 -12.20 -16.39
C SER A 132 1.43 -13.32 -16.99
N ARG A 133 2.65 -13.47 -16.51
CA ARG A 133 3.54 -14.56 -16.87
C ARG A 133 3.26 -15.85 -16.09
N LEU A 134 2.50 -15.78 -14.98
CA LEU A 134 2.02 -16.94 -14.25
C LEU A 134 0.91 -17.62 -15.06
N ARG A 135 1.18 -18.85 -15.55
CA ARG A 135 0.18 -19.64 -16.28
C ARG A 135 -0.84 -20.25 -15.32
N LEU A 136 -2.02 -20.54 -15.81
CA LEU A 136 -3.00 -21.35 -15.07
C LEU A 136 -2.39 -22.70 -14.72
N GLY A 137 -2.72 -23.23 -13.55
CA GLY A 137 -2.13 -24.45 -13.00
C GLY A 137 -0.75 -24.28 -12.37
N THR A 138 -0.14 -23.07 -12.42
CA THR A 138 1.12 -22.80 -11.70
C THR A 138 0.92 -22.98 -10.21
N LYS A 139 1.77 -23.77 -9.59
CA LYS A 139 1.80 -24.01 -8.13
C LYS A 139 2.89 -23.14 -7.52
N LEU A 140 2.52 -22.28 -6.58
CA LEU A 140 3.42 -21.44 -5.78
C LEU A 140 3.22 -21.74 -4.30
N THR A 141 4.23 -21.51 -3.48
CA THR A 141 3.97 -21.39 -2.05
C THR A 141 3.28 -20.04 -1.77
N ARG A 142 2.55 -19.93 -0.66
CA ARG A 142 1.96 -18.65 -0.20
C ARG A 142 3.05 -17.57 -0.11
N GLY A 143 4.22 -17.91 0.44
CA GLY A 143 5.37 -17.00 0.49
C GLY A 143 5.88 -16.57 -0.88
N GLN A 144 5.93 -17.49 -1.88
CA GLN A 144 6.29 -17.13 -3.25
C GLN A 144 5.24 -16.21 -3.90
N ALA A 145 3.95 -16.45 -3.67
CA ALA A 145 2.89 -15.58 -4.16
C ALA A 145 2.98 -14.17 -3.51
N LEU A 146 3.22 -14.09 -2.20
CA LEU A 146 3.44 -12.84 -1.49
C LEU A 146 4.66 -12.09 -2.04
N HIS A 147 5.77 -12.80 -2.26
CA HIS A 147 6.99 -12.23 -2.83
C HIS A 147 6.72 -11.59 -4.22
N LEU A 148 6.10 -12.32 -5.14
CA LEU A 148 5.80 -11.80 -6.48
C LEU A 148 4.80 -10.63 -6.43
N SER A 149 3.84 -10.67 -5.53
CA SER A 149 2.87 -9.60 -5.32
C SER A 149 3.54 -8.28 -4.89
N LEU A 150 4.46 -8.33 -3.94
CA LEU A 150 5.13 -7.15 -3.39
C LEU A 150 6.25 -6.64 -4.31
N MET A 151 7.16 -7.51 -4.72
CA MET A 151 8.35 -7.16 -5.48
C MET A 151 8.04 -6.77 -6.94
N SER A 152 7.34 -7.64 -7.67
CA SER A 152 7.07 -7.47 -9.09
C SER A 152 5.66 -7.01 -9.42
N SER A 153 4.83 -6.81 -8.38
CA SER A 153 3.44 -6.36 -8.54
C SER A 153 2.55 -7.35 -9.31
N GLU A 154 2.80 -8.67 -9.17
CA GLU A 154 2.08 -9.71 -9.89
C GLU A 154 0.62 -9.81 -9.43
N ASN A 155 -0.33 -9.54 -10.36
CA ASN A 155 -1.76 -9.46 -10.04
C ASN A 155 -2.37 -10.82 -9.71
N ARG A 156 -2.05 -11.88 -10.48
CA ARG A 156 -2.57 -13.23 -10.21
C ARG A 156 -2.10 -13.77 -8.87
N ALA A 157 -0.88 -13.44 -8.47
CA ALA A 157 -0.35 -13.83 -7.17
C ALA A 157 -1.10 -13.12 -6.03
N ALA A 158 -1.32 -11.81 -6.15
CA ALA A 158 -2.07 -11.03 -5.16
C ALA A 158 -3.53 -11.52 -5.03
N HIS A 159 -4.20 -11.77 -6.15
CA HIS A 159 -5.57 -12.30 -6.14
C HIS A 159 -5.63 -13.70 -5.52
N ALA A 160 -4.71 -14.59 -5.89
CA ALA A 160 -4.65 -15.94 -5.34
C ALA A 160 -4.43 -15.95 -3.82
N LEU A 161 -3.67 -15.01 -3.27
CA LEU A 161 -3.52 -14.84 -1.81
C LEU A 161 -4.86 -14.53 -1.15
N ALA A 162 -5.63 -13.59 -1.69
CA ALA A 162 -6.94 -13.22 -1.15
C ALA A 162 -7.98 -14.35 -1.32
N ARG A 163 -8.02 -14.97 -2.50
CA ARG A 163 -8.94 -16.08 -2.79
C ARG A 163 -8.71 -17.28 -1.86
N THR A 164 -7.46 -17.56 -1.50
CA THR A 164 -7.09 -18.69 -0.61
C THR A 164 -6.97 -18.29 0.85
N PHE A 165 -7.40 -17.10 1.19
CA PHE A 165 -7.52 -16.64 2.58
C PHE A 165 -8.72 -17.34 3.27
N PRO A 166 -8.69 -17.59 4.58
CA PRO A 166 -9.85 -18.08 5.30
C PRO A 166 -11.07 -17.17 5.08
N GLY A 167 -12.16 -17.75 4.60
CA GLY A 167 -13.38 -17.01 4.20
C GLY A 167 -13.31 -16.37 2.80
N GLY A 168 -12.23 -16.61 2.05
CA GLY A 168 -12.08 -16.19 0.65
C GLY A 168 -11.88 -14.68 0.47
N GLU A 169 -12.06 -14.21 -0.78
CA GLU A 169 -11.80 -12.82 -1.17
C GLU A 169 -12.68 -11.82 -0.43
N VAL A 170 -13.96 -12.16 -0.20
CA VAL A 170 -14.90 -11.27 0.51
C VAL A 170 -14.41 -11.00 1.93
N ALA A 171 -14.06 -12.04 2.68
CA ALA A 171 -13.50 -11.90 4.02
C ALA A 171 -12.14 -11.17 3.98
N PHE A 172 -11.33 -11.42 2.96
CA PHE A 172 -10.05 -10.75 2.79
C PHE A 172 -10.20 -9.23 2.64
N VAL A 173 -11.10 -8.78 1.74
CA VAL A 173 -11.37 -7.35 1.53
C VAL A 173 -11.98 -6.70 2.76
N ALA A 174 -12.87 -7.41 3.47
CA ALA A 174 -13.39 -6.93 4.75
C ALA A 174 -12.25 -6.72 5.78
N ASN A 175 -11.29 -7.64 5.86
CA ASN A 175 -10.10 -7.50 6.72
C ASN A 175 -9.19 -6.34 6.29
N MET A 176 -9.03 -6.07 4.97
CA MET A 176 -8.27 -4.92 4.49
C MET A 176 -8.89 -3.60 4.99
N ASN A 177 -10.20 -3.45 4.89
CA ASN A 177 -10.89 -2.24 5.36
C ASN A 177 -10.92 -2.14 6.89
N ALA A 178 -11.14 -3.24 7.60
CA ALA A 178 -11.05 -3.26 9.06
C ALA A 178 -9.64 -2.89 9.55
N LYS A 179 -8.58 -3.38 8.89
CA LYS A 179 -7.20 -2.99 9.20
C LYS A 179 -6.96 -1.51 8.91
N ALA A 180 -7.46 -0.97 7.79
CA ALA A 180 -7.35 0.45 7.48
C ALA A 180 -8.02 1.30 8.58
N SER A 181 -9.23 0.95 8.99
CA SER A 181 -9.93 1.63 10.09
C SER A 181 -9.16 1.54 11.42
N LEU A 182 -8.64 0.35 11.76
CA LEU A 182 -7.84 0.15 12.99
C LEU A 182 -6.58 1.02 13.02
N LEU A 183 -5.97 1.25 11.85
CA LEU A 183 -4.78 2.09 11.70
C LEU A 183 -5.10 3.59 11.61
N GLY A 184 -6.38 3.99 11.62
CA GLY A 184 -6.79 5.39 11.47
C GLY A 184 -6.68 5.91 10.04
N MET A 185 -6.63 5.03 9.03
CA MET A 185 -6.60 5.38 7.61
C MET A 185 -8.02 5.72 7.12
N THR A 186 -8.51 6.89 7.50
CA THR A 186 -9.91 7.31 7.33
C THR A 186 -10.29 7.64 5.88
N ASP A 187 -9.30 7.97 5.04
CA ASP A 187 -9.46 8.28 3.62
C ASP A 187 -9.30 7.04 2.72
N THR A 188 -9.12 5.87 3.33
CA THR A 188 -8.77 4.65 2.59
C THR A 188 -9.96 3.70 2.46
N LYS A 189 -10.17 3.23 1.22
CA LYS A 189 -11.16 2.20 0.89
C LYS A 189 -10.58 1.17 -0.06
N TYR A 190 -10.78 -0.10 0.26
CA TYR A 190 -10.44 -1.24 -0.58
C TYR A 190 -11.70 -1.95 -1.05
N VAL A 191 -11.73 -2.33 -2.34
CA VAL A 191 -12.81 -3.14 -2.94
C VAL A 191 -12.30 -4.46 -3.53
N GLU A 192 -10.96 -4.59 -3.70
CA GLU A 192 -10.32 -5.81 -4.18
C GLU A 192 -8.82 -5.82 -3.81
N PRO A 193 -8.11 -6.99 -3.87
CA PRO A 193 -6.79 -7.13 -3.26
C PRO A 193 -5.61 -6.68 -4.15
N THR A 194 -5.85 -6.28 -5.41
CA THR A 194 -4.76 -6.08 -6.39
C THR A 194 -4.45 -4.63 -6.71
N GLY A 195 -5.45 -3.73 -6.59
CA GLY A 195 -5.38 -2.34 -7.03
C GLY A 195 -5.64 -2.15 -8.52
N LEU A 196 -6.29 -3.10 -9.18
CA LEU A 196 -6.75 -2.95 -10.55
C LEU A 196 -8.02 -2.09 -10.63
N SER A 197 -8.84 -2.11 -9.60
CA SER A 197 -10.00 -1.23 -9.49
C SER A 197 -9.58 0.19 -9.11
N SER A 198 -10.11 1.19 -9.82
CA SER A 198 -9.98 2.60 -9.47
C SER A 198 -10.77 2.98 -8.20
N GLN A 199 -11.58 2.06 -7.67
CA GLN A 199 -12.30 2.25 -6.43
C GLN A 199 -11.43 1.96 -5.18
N ASN A 200 -10.24 1.34 -5.33
CA ASN A 200 -9.24 1.32 -4.28
C ASN A 200 -8.61 2.70 -4.20
N LYS A 201 -8.96 3.45 -3.16
CA LYS A 201 -8.58 4.85 -2.97
C LYS A 201 -7.91 5.05 -1.62
N SER A 202 -7.05 6.06 -1.55
CA SER A 202 -6.39 6.48 -0.30
C SER A 202 -5.82 7.89 -0.46
N SER A 203 -5.44 8.53 0.64
CA SER A 203 -4.62 9.74 0.66
C SER A 203 -3.13 9.40 0.86
N ALA A 204 -2.25 10.38 0.62
CA ALA A 204 -0.82 10.17 0.89
C ALA A 204 -0.53 10.04 2.38
N ARG A 205 -1.32 10.68 3.24
CA ARG A 205 -1.21 10.54 4.71
C ARG A 205 -1.51 9.12 5.16
N ASP A 206 -2.62 8.56 4.71
CA ASP A 206 -2.99 7.18 5.04
C ASP A 206 -1.96 6.17 4.52
N LEU A 207 -1.47 6.40 3.30
CA LEU A 207 -0.42 5.55 2.74
C LEU A 207 0.89 5.64 3.52
N ALA A 208 1.24 6.79 4.09
CA ALA A 208 2.40 6.90 4.97
C ALA A 208 2.23 6.07 6.25
N ILE A 209 1.03 6.04 6.84
CA ILE A 209 0.70 5.16 7.97
C ILE A 209 0.89 3.69 7.56
N LEU A 210 0.34 3.30 6.41
CA LEU A 210 0.47 1.92 5.91
C LEU A 210 1.94 1.53 5.69
N VAL A 211 2.75 2.42 5.12
CA VAL A 211 4.20 2.19 4.89
C VAL A 211 4.93 2.01 6.22
N SER A 212 4.66 2.85 7.21
CA SER A 212 5.27 2.73 8.54
C SER A 212 4.97 1.38 9.18
N VAL A 213 3.68 1.00 9.25
CA VAL A 213 3.25 -0.28 9.84
C VAL A 213 3.77 -1.48 9.07
N ALA A 214 3.80 -1.42 7.74
CA ALA A 214 4.34 -2.50 6.91
C ALA A 214 5.86 -2.62 7.04
N HIS A 215 6.56 -1.51 7.25
CA HIS A 215 8.01 -1.50 7.49
C HIS A 215 8.38 -2.19 8.79
N ASP A 216 7.53 -2.19 9.82
CA ASP A 216 7.75 -2.94 11.07
C ASP A 216 7.68 -4.47 10.89
N ARG A 217 7.31 -4.96 9.71
CA ARG A 217 7.22 -6.39 9.40
C ARG A 217 8.45 -6.87 8.62
N PRO A 218 9.40 -7.61 9.25
CA PRO A 218 10.64 -8.03 8.59
C PRO A 218 10.43 -8.79 7.28
N LEU A 219 9.37 -9.62 7.22
CA LEU A 219 9.02 -10.35 6.01
C LEU A 219 8.65 -9.41 4.87
N LEU A 220 7.83 -8.37 5.12
CA LEU A 220 7.41 -7.44 4.09
C LEU A 220 8.59 -6.59 3.59
N ARG A 221 9.48 -6.14 4.49
CA ARG A 221 10.73 -5.48 4.10
C ARG A 221 11.52 -6.35 3.13
N LYS A 222 11.87 -7.57 3.56
CA LYS A 222 12.66 -8.51 2.77
C LYS A 222 12.05 -8.78 1.39
N LEU A 223 10.74 -9.04 1.32
CA LEU A 223 10.09 -9.42 0.08
C LEU A 223 9.87 -8.22 -0.86
N SER A 224 9.57 -7.03 -0.34
CA SER A 224 9.34 -5.85 -1.19
C SER A 224 10.62 -5.28 -1.77
N THR A 225 11.75 -5.42 -1.08
CA THR A 225 13.06 -4.89 -1.50
C THR A 225 13.95 -5.90 -2.21
N ALA A 226 13.54 -7.17 -2.36
CA ALA A 226 14.28 -8.13 -3.15
C ALA A 226 14.42 -7.66 -4.61
N GLU A 227 15.62 -7.77 -5.18
CA GLU A 227 15.90 -7.33 -6.56
C GLU A 227 15.20 -8.18 -7.61
N SER A 228 15.17 -9.49 -7.37
CA SER A 228 14.60 -10.47 -8.28
C SER A 228 14.06 -11.69 -7.54
N ALA A 229 13.22 -12.46 -8.22
CA ALA A 229 12.75 -13.76 -7.78
C ALA A 229 12.52 -14.66 -8.99
N SER A 230 12.66 -15.97 -8.79
CA SER A 230 12.34 -16.93 -9.83
C SER A 230 11.37 -18.00 -9.33
N VAL A 231 10.42 -18.35 -10.17
CA VAL A 231 9.43 -19.40 -9.90
C VAL A 231 9.27 -20.33 -11.10
N ARG A 232 8.86 -21.58 -10.85
CA ARG A 232 8.49 -22.50 -11.94
C ARG A 232 7.02 -22.28 -12.32
N SER A 233 6.78 -22.08 -13.61
CA SER A 233 5.44 -22.02 -14.20
C SER A 233 5.36 -23.05 -15.33
N GLY A 234 4.76 -24.18 -15.04
CA GLY A 234 4.83 -25.36 -15.89
C GLY A 234 6.28 -25.90 -15.97
N ARG A 235 6.78 -26.13 -17.19
CA ARG A 235 8.16 -26.59 -17.45
C ARG A 235 9.21 -25.48 -17.45
N ARG A 236 8.81 -24.19 -17.38
CA ARG A 236 9.71 -23.04 -17.47
C ARG A 236 10.00 -22.45 -16.11
N ARG A 237 11.24 -22.01 -15.88
CA ARG A 237 11.61 -21.08 -14.82
C ARG A 237 11.41 -19.67 -15.33
N ILE A 238 10.65 -18.84 -14.58
CA ILE A 238 10.39 -17.45 -14.92
C ILE A 238 11.08 -16.58 -13.88
N GLU A 239 11.91 -15.68 -14.36
CA GLU A 239 12.54 -14.66 -13.51
C GLU A 239 11.69 -13.40 -13.50
N TYR A 240 11.50 -12.84 -12.31
CA TYR A 240 10.85 -11.57 -12.05
C TYR A 240 11.87 -10.59 -11.47
N ARG A 241 11.76 -9.33 -11.83
CA ARG A 241 12.58 -8.24 -11.28
C ARG A 241 11.72 -7.28 -10.50
N ASN A 242 12.35 -6.60 -9.53
CA ASN A 242 11.66 -5.57 -8.75
C ASN A 242 11.10 -4.48 -9.66
N SER A 243 9.85 -4.11 -9.42
CA SER A 243 9.14 -3.07 -10.19
C SER A 243 9.64 -1.65 -9.91
N ASN A 244 10.36 -1.45 -8.79
CA ASN A 244 11.08 -0.22 -8.46
C ASN A 244 12.56 -0.38 -8.80
N SER A 245 13.06 0.36 -9.79
CA SER A 245 14.46 0.30 -10.19
C SER A 245 15.44 0.84 -9.15
N LEU A 246 14.97 1.67 -8.20
CA LEU A 246 15.81 2.21 -7.13
C LEU A 246 16.36 1.14 -6.20
N VAL A 247 15.65 0.01 -6.05
CA VAL A 247 16.11 -1.13 -5.24
C VAL A 247 17.46 -1.71 -5.71
N ARG A 248 17.77 -1.53 -6.98
CA ARG A 248 19.04 -1.99 -7.58
C ARG A 248 20.08 -0.88 -7.74
N SER A 249 19.88 0.24 -7.09
CA SER A 249 20.80 1.36 -7.13
C SER A 249 21.57 1.42 -5.80
N ASP A 250 22.88 1.34 -5.86
CA ASP A 250 23.76 1.38 -4.68
C ASP A 250 23.64 2.68 -3.88
N ASP A 251 23.07 3.72 -4.51
CA ASP A 251 22.82 5.01 -3.84
C ASP A 251 21.63 4.97 -2.87
N TRP A 252 20.84 3.89 -2.83
CA TRP A 252 19.61 3.83 -2.06
C TRP A 252 19.61 2.71 -1.02
N ASP A 253 19.35 3.10 0.22
CA ASP A 253 19.02 2.18 1.32
C ASP A 253 17.49 2.19 1.52
N ILE A 254 16.81 1.22 0.88
CA ILE A 254 15.35 1.12 0.88
C ILE A 254 14.92 -0.02 1.78
N GLY A 255 14.21 0.33 2.86
CA GLY A 255 13.66 -0.64 3.80
C GLY A 255 12.33 -1.26 3.37
N LEU A 256 11.50 -0.52 2.61
CA LEU A 256 10.21 -0.99 2.08
C LEU A 256 9.86 -0.22 0.80
N GLN A 257 9.15 -0.86 -0.13
CA GLN A 257 8.64 -0.15 -1.29
C GLN A 257 7.42 -0.82 -1.93
N LYS A 258 6.64 -0.04 -2.67
CA LYS A 258 5.64 -0.54 -3.62
C LYS A 258 5.39 0.46 -4.73
N THR A 259 5.30 -0.04 -5.97
CA THR A 259 4.90 0.75 -7.14
C THR A 259 3.47 0.45 -7.55
N GLY A 260 2.81 1.42 -8.19
CA GLY A 260 1.48 1.26 -8.77
C GLY A 260 1.35 1.92 -10.14
N TYR A 261 0.44 1.41 -10.96
CA TYR A 261 -0.02 2.04 -12.19
C TYR A 261 -1.33 1.43 -12.67
N ILE A 262 -2.32 2.24 -12.82
CA ILE A 262 -3.48 2.12 -13.73
C ILE A 262 -3.71 3.49 -14.36
N ARG A 263 -4.50 3.56 -15.44
CA ARG A 263 -4.72 4.84 -16.13
C ARG A 263 -5.29 5.92 -15.19
N GLU A 264 -6.23 5.55 -14.34
CA GLU A 264 -6.93 6.44 -13.42
C GLU A 264 -6.08 6.92 -12.25
N ALA A 265 -5.08 6.14 -11.84
CA ALA A 265 -4.18 6.47 -10.72
C ALA A 265 -2.90 7.17 -11.16
N GLY A 266 -2.59 7.16 -12.47
CA GLY A 266 -1.25 7.53 -12.91
C GLY A 266 -0.18 6.59 -12.35
N ARG A 267 1.08 7.02 -12.32
CA ARG A 267 2.17 6.24 -11.73
C ARG A 267 2.35 6.61 -10.27
N CYS A 268 2.35 5.60 -9.42
CA CYS A 268 2.45 5.74 -7.97
C CYS A 268 3.69 5.02 -7.43
N LEU A 269 4.23 5.55 -6.34
CA LEU A 269 5.33 4.96 -5.58
C LEU A 269 5.14 5.29 -4.11
N VAL A 270 5.27 4.30 -3.25
CA VAL A 270 5.53 4.49 -1.82
C VAL A 270 6.81 3.80 -1.45
N MET A 271 7.58 4.37 -0.55
CA MET A 271 8.80 3.76 -0.04
C MET A 271 9.18 4.32 1.32
N GLN A 272 9.81 3.46 2.13
CA GLN A 272 10.62 3.85 3.25
C GLN A 272 12.09 3.73 2.83
N ALA A 273 12.91 4.72 3.14
CA ALA A 273 14.33 4.72 2.83
C ALA A 273 15.13 5.56 3.84
N SER A 274 16.40 5.18 4.07
CA SER A 274 17.34 6.00 4.83
C SER A 274 17.98 7.07 3.91
N VAL A 275 17.88 8.34 4.30
CA VAL A 275 18.43 9.48 3.56
C VAL A 275 19.00 10.49 4.54
N ALA A 276 20.26 10.86 4.40
CA ALA A 276 20.95 11.81 5.27
C ALA A 276 20.82 11.46 6.76
N GLY A 277 20.89 10.15 7.10
CA GLY A 277 20.77 9.66 8.48
C GLY A 277 19.36 9.68 9.06
N ARG A 278 18.35 9.99 8.25
CA ARG A 278 16.93 9.96 8.63
C ARG A 278 16.21 8.80 7.98
N ASN A 279 15.27 8.19 8.67
CA ASN A 279 14.34 7.20 8.14
C ASN A 279 13.14 7.93 7.54
N LEU A 280 13.03 7.96 6.22
CA LEU A 280 11.99 8.73 5.54
C LEU A 280 10.94 7.82 4.92
N ILE A 281 9.68 8.21 5.07
CA ILE A 281 8.56 7.69 4.28
C ILE A 281 8.28 8.66 3.17
N MET A 282 8.27 8.16 1.93
CA MET A 282 8.01 8.94 0.72
C MET A 282 6.81 8.37 -0.02
N VAL A 283 5.84 9.22 -0.34
CA VAL A 283 4.64 8.89 -1.11
C VAL A 283 4.56 9.79 -2.34
N PHE A 284 4.41 9.20 -3.52
CA PHE A 284 4.21 9.91 -4.79
C PHE A 284 3.03 9.29 -5.51
N LEU A 285 1.98 10.09 -5.78
CA LEU A 285 0.78 9.63 -6.48
C LEU A 285 0.59 10.43 -7.76
N ASP A 286 -0.02 9.78 -8.74
CA ASP A 286 -0.36 10.36 -10.04
C ASP A 286 0.81 11.09 -10.71
N SER A 287 1.95 10.42 -10.80
CA SER A 287 3.11 10.97 -11.51
C SER A 287 2.96 10.75 -13.02
N LYS A 288 3.10 11.82 -13.80
CA LYS A 288 3.00 11.81 -15.26
C LYS A 288 4.30 11.36 -15.91
N GLY A 289 4.22 10.32 -16.76
CA GLY A 289 5.35 9.79 -17.53
C GLY A 289 5.98 8.53 -16.93
N LYS A 290 6.70 7.78 -17.79
CA LYS A 290 7.15 6.41 -17.49
C LYS A 290 8.11 6.30 -16.30
N TYR A 291 9.01 7.27 -16.13
CA TYR A 291 10.09 7.23 -15.13
C TYR A 291 9.99 8.33 -14.08
N THR A 292 8.95 9.15 -14.13
CA THR A 292 8.84 10.40 -13.37
C THR A 292 8.74 10.18 -11.87
N ARG A 293 7.99 9.15 -11.39
CA ARG A 293 7.92 8.82 -9.96
C ARG A 293 9.29 8.50 -9.36
N VAL A 294 10.18 7.86 -10.13
CA VAL A 294 11.57 7.58 -9.73
C VAL A 294 12.41 8.87 -9.72
N ALA A 295 12.20 9.72 -10.71
CA ALA A 295 12.86 11.04 -10.76
C ALA A 295 12.38 11.94 -9.61
N ASP A 296 11.10 11.86 -9.24
CA ASP A 296 10.54 12.60 -8.11
C ASP A 296 11.16 12.15 -6.78
N ALA A 297 11.29 10.84 -6.57
CA ALA A 297 11.99 10.30 -5.40
C ALA A 297 13.45 10.80 -5.32
N ARG A 298 14.18 10.82 -6.45
CA ARG A 298 15.53 11.38 -6.51
C ARG A 298 15.59 12.89 -6.23
N ARG A 299 14.59 13.67 -6.68
CA ARG A 299 14.50 15.10 -6.36
C ARG A 299 14.25 15.32 -4.87
N ALA A 300 13.29 14.59 -4.30
CA ALA A 300 13.00 14.66 -2.88
C ALA A 300 14.23 14.29 -2.04
N ARG A 301 14.93 13.21 -2.39
CA ARG A 301 16.17 12.81 -1.71
C ARG A 301 17.22 13.93 -1.73
N ARG A 302 17.58 14.46 -2.92
CA ARG A 302 18.58 15.54 -3.03
C ARG A 302 18.18 16.78 -2.24
N TRP A 303 16.88 17.09 -2.22
CA TRP A 303 16.38 18.21 -1.45
C TRP A 303 16.54 17.98 0.05
N VAL A 304 16.23 16.78 0.56
CA VAL A 304 16.46 16.44 1.96
C VAL A 304 17.94 16.52 2.31
N GLU A 305 18.83 15.94 1.49
CA GLU A 305 20.29 15.96 1.69
C GLU A 305 20.82 17.41 1.74
N ALA A 306 20.30 18.30 0.93
CA ALA A 306 20.70 19.71 0.90
C ALA A 306 20.12 20.55 2.05
N THR A 307 18.89 20.22 2.50
CA THR A 307 18.17 21.03 3.50
C THR A 307 18.45 20.56 4.93
N PHE A 308 18.69 19.25 5.12
CA PHE A 308 18.89 18.61 6.43
C PHE A 308 20.20 17.80 6.45
N PRO A 309 21.37 18.44 6.29
CA PRO A 309 22.66 17.72 6.28
C PRO A 309 22.93 17.01 7.60
N ILE A 310 23.61 15.84 7.51
CA ILE A 310 24.07 15.08 8.69
C ILE A 310 24.92 15.99 9.58
N GLY A 311 24.53 16.17 10.84
CA GLY A 311 25.25 17.04 11.81
C GLY A 311 24.67 18.44 11.99
N GLY A 312 23.65 18.86 11.22
CA GLY A 312 23.05 20.19 11.34
C GLY A 312 22.15 20.43 12.58
N HIS A 313 21.80 19.39 13.31
CA HIS A 313 20.90 19.51 14.48
C HIS A 313 21.58 20.10 15.74
N ALA A 314 22.90 20.16 15.80
CA ALA A 314 23.62 20.70 16.97
C ALA A 314 23.75 22.24 16.96
N ALA A 315 23.64 22.88 15.79
CA ALA A 315 23.94 24.33 15.67
C ALA A 315 22.74 25.26 15.94
N THR A 316 21.50 24.76 15.82
CA THR A 316 20.31 25.64 15.92
C THR A 316 19.80 25.76 17.37
N VAL A 317 20.08 24.81 18.24
CA VAL A 317 19.68 24.86 19.67
C VAL A 317 20.63 25.75 20.48
N ALA A 318 21.92 25.80 20.12
CA ALA A 318 22.89 26.61 20.82
C ALA A 318 22.74 28.13 20.65
N LYS A 319 22.09 28.61 19.57
CA LYS A 319 21.84 30.06 19.34
C LYS A 319 20.61 30.63 20.04
N ARG A 320 19.71 29.78 20.59
CA ARG A 320 18.51 30.25 21.35
C ARG A 320 18.70 30.32 22.85
N SER A 321 19.81 29.84 23.37
CA SER A 321 20.09 29.92 24.81
C SER A 321 21.06 31.05 25.22
N GLN A 322 21.43 31.92 24.25
CA GLN A 322 22.32 33.11 24.52
C GLN A 322 21.68 34.42 24.01
N SER A 323 20.33 34.49 23.93
CA SER A 323 19.64 35.76 23.64
C SER A 323 18.66 36.07 24.76
#